data_e91fd66c1ddc307dc563ba0a547f2229
#
_entry.id   e91fd66c1ddc307dc563ba0a547f2229
#
_cell.length_a   1.000
_cell.length_b   1.000
_cell.length_c   1.000
_cell.angle_alpha   90.00
_cell.angle_beta   90.00
_cell.angle_gamma   90.00
#
_symmetry.space_group_name_H-M   'P 1'
#
loop_
_entity.id
_entity.type
_entity.pdbx_description
1 polymer ?
#
loop_
_entity_poly.entity_id
_entity_poly.type
_entity_poly.pdbx_seq_one_letter_code
_entity_poly.pdbx_strand_id
1 'polypeptide(L)'
;MLLVDINMPKMDGIQLLKELNKYRIQIPVLIVSSIASQSADETIEALALGAFDFVKNQMVPLAGVSGIPKKVLLRTYMACKLPLPKKVEQSILEQQLQVQSQSKNVESQTEKKVKKTAKKKVPKSGRGSGGLAVIASSTGGPRALQSVIPYFPKDFPLPLVVVQHMPAGFTKSLAARLNEISNLDVKEAEDGDCLKKGTGLYCAGRQAV
;
A
#
# COMPACT_ATOMS: atom_id res chain seq x y z
N MET A 1 -11.93 -17.28 -6.83
CA MET A 1 -11.72 -15.94 -6.28
C MET A 1 -13.05 -15.19 -6.29
N LEU A 2 -13.33 -14.41 -5.27
CA LEU A 2 -14.48 -13.49 -5.21
C LEU A 2 -14.01 -12.06 -5.48
N LEU A 3 -14.79 -11.31 -6.24
CA LEU A 3 -14.68 -9.87 -6.39
C LEU A 3 -15.85 -9.22 -5.64
N VAL A 4 -15.58 -8.47 -4.59
CA VAL A 4 -16.59 -8.05 -3.63
C VAL A 4 -16.54 -6.53 -3.46
N ASP A 5 -17.68 -5.87 -3.63
CA ASP A 5 -17.85 -4.48 -3.18
C ASP A 5 -18.09 -4.47 -1.68
N ILE A 6 -17.61 -3.42 -1.00
CA ILE A 6 -17.89 -3.25 0.44
C ILE A 6 -19.36 -2.87 0.63
N ASN A 7 -19.86 -1.93 -0.15
CA ASN A 7 -21.19 -1.36 0.02
C ASN A 7 -22.25 -2.15 -0.77
N MET A 8 -22.67 -3.29 -0.25
CA MET A 8 -23.73 -4.10 -0.84
C MET A 8 -25.00 -4.09 0.03
N PRO A 9 -26.23 -4.14 -0.57
CA PRO A 9 -27.44 -4.25 0.19
C PRO A 9 -27.58 -5.61 0.88
N LYS A 10 -28.26 -5.68 2.03
CA LYS A 10 -28.54 -6.86 2.86
C LYS A 10 -27.32 -7.42 3.61
N MET A 11 -26.23 -7.68 2.95
CA MET A 11 -24.97 -8.17 3.53
C MET A 11 -23.82 -7.38 2.87
N ASP A 12 -23.10 -6.59 3.66
CA ASP A 12 -21.94 -5.85 3.17
C ASP A 12 -20.70 -6.75 2.99
N GLY A 13 -19.67 -6.21 2.33
CA GLY A 13 -18.45 -6.98 2.05
C GLY A 13 -17.69 -7.39 3.32
N ILE A 14 -17.77 -6.61 4.40
CA ILE A 14 -17.15 -6.92 5.68
C ILE A 14 -17.87 -8.08 6.36
N GLN A 15 -19.21 -8.05 6.37
CA GLN A 15 -20.03 -9.14 6.91
C GLN A 15 -19.80 -10.43 6.13
N LEU A 16 -19.71 -10.36 4.80
CA LEU A 16 -19.38 -11.51 3.96
C LEU A 16 -18.01 -12.12 4.33
N LEU A 17 -17.00 -11.30 4.54
CA LEU A 17 -15.67 -11.78 4.96
C LEU A 17 -15.72 -12.43 6.36
N LYS A 18 -16.48 -11.87 7.30
CA LYS A 18 -16.70 -12.47 8.64
C LYS A 18 -17.37 -13.84 8.53
N GLU A 19 -18.39 -13.97 7.70
CA GLU A 19 -19.06 -15.26 7.47
C GLU A 19 -18.15 -16.29 6.78
N LEU A 20 -17.37 -15.89 5.76
CA LEU A 20 -16.38 -16.76 5.14
C LEU A 20 -15.37 -17.30 6.16
N ASN A 21 -14.88 -16.44 7.05
CA ASN A 21 -13.96 -16.83 8.12
C ASN A 21 -14.62 -17.79 9.13
N LYS A 22 -15.84 -17.50 9.55
CA LYS A 22 -16.63 -18.33 10.47
C LYS A 22 -16.81 -19.76 9.94
N TYR A 23 -17.11 -19.90 8.65
CA TYR A 23 -17.26 -21.19 8.00
C TYR A 23 -15.93 -21.76 7.47
N ARG A 24 -14.79 -21.11 7.74
CA ARG A 24 -13.45 -21.52 7.29
C ARG A 24 -13.33 -21.71 5.78
N ILE A 25 -14.07 -20.91 5.01
CA ILE A 25 -14.05 -20.95 3.55
C ILE A 25 -12.84 -20.18 3.05
N GLN A 26 -11.85 -20.87 2.51
CA GLN A 26 -10.59 -20.27 2.03
C GLN A 26 -10.68 -19.94 0.53
N ILE A 27 -11.33 -18.85 0.20
CA ILE A 27 -11.40 -18.32 -1.16
C ILE A 27 -10.68 -16.96 -1.20
N PRO A 28 -9.77 -16.71 -2.13
CA PRO A 28 -9.19 -15.38 -2.31
C PRO A 28 -10.29 -14.35 -2.60
N VAL A 29 -10.32 -13.27 -1.82
CA VAL A 29 -11.28 -12.17 -1.96
C VAL A 29 -10.53 -10.92 -2.37
N LEU A 30 -10.93 -10.30 -3.48
CA LEU A 30 -10.46 -8.99 -3.93
C LEU A 30 -11.57 -7.97 -3.68
N ILE A 31 -11.26 -6.95 -2.90
CA ILE A 31 -12.21 -5.88 -2.58
C ILE A 31 -12.22 -4.82 -3.69
N VAL A 32 -13.40 -4.38 -4.06
CA VAL A 32 -13.61 -3.18 -4.88
C VAL A 32 -14.11 -2.07 -3.98
N SER A 33 -13.33 -1.02 -3.80
CA SER A 33 -13.65 0.06 -2.87
C SER A 33 -13.88 1.38 -3.59
N SER A 34 -14.90 2.12 -3.18
CA SER A 34 -15.15 3.49 -3.64
C SER A 34 -14.14 4.49 -3.05
N ILE A 35 -14.11 5.73 -3.55
CA ILE A 35 -13.05 6.72 -3.26
C ILE A 35 -13.27 7.45 -1.91
N ALA A 36 -14.41 7.28 -1.25
CA ALA A 36 -14.73 8.01 -0.02
C ALA A 36 -13.76 7.69 1.13
N SER A 37 -13.46 8.67 1.98
CA SER A 37 -12.55 8.51 3.12
C SER A 37 -13.01 7.43 4.11
N GLN A 38 -14.31 7.30 4.34
CA GLN A 38 -14.88 6.22 5.14
C GLN A 38 -14.59 4.83 4.57
N SER A 39 -14.53 4.69 3.24
CA SER A 39 -14.20 3.42 2.61
C SER A 39 -12.73 3.00 2.77
N ALA A 40 -11.84 3.87 3.21
CA ALA A 40 -10.45 3.52 3.46
C ALA A 40 -10.34 2.64 4.72
N ASP A 41 -10.98 3.01 5.82
CA ASP A 41 -10.97 2.26 7.07
C ASP A 41 -11.65 0.88 6.89
N GLU A 42 -12.81 0.85 6.23
CA GLU A 42 -13.52 -0.38 5.88
C GLU A 42 -12.65 -1.30 4.99
N THR A 43 -11.93 -0.72 4.03
CA THR A 43 -11.01 -1.48 3.17
C THR A 43 -9.86 -2.07 3.98
N ILE A 44 -9.29 -1.33 4.93
CA ILE A 44 -8.23 -1.83 5.81
C ILE A 44 -8.78 -2.92 6.75
N GLU A 45 -10.01 -2.78 7.27
CA GLU A 45 -10.68 -3.85 8.02
C GLU A 45 -10.87 -5.10 7.16
N ALA A 46 -11.32 -4.97 5.92
CA ALA A 46 -11.46 -6.10 5.00
C ALA A 46 -10.14 -6.85 4.77
N LEU A 47 -9.03 -6.13 4.64
CA LEU A 47 -7.70 -6.73 4.52
C LEU A 47 -7.28 -7.45 5.81
N ALA A 48 -7.61 -6.90 6.98
CA ALA A 48 -7.38 -7.54 8.28
C ALA A 48 -8.19 -8.85 8.42
N LEU A 49 -9.42 -8.87 7.89
CA LEU A 49 -10.28 -10.05 7.85
C LEU A 49 -9.85 -11.09 6.81
N GLY A 50 -8.80 -10.85 6.06
CA GLY A 50 -8.21 -11.83 5.16
C GLY A 50 -8.45 -11.61 3.67
N ALA A 51 -9.02 -10.48 3.26
CA ALA A 51 -9.03 -10.12 1.85
C ALA A 51 -7.60 -10.12 1.28
N PHE A 52 -7.45 -10.61 0.05
CA PHE A 52 -6.14 -10.71 -0.59
C PHE A 52 -5.56 -9.33 -0.91
N ASP A 53 -6.37 -8.45 -1.49
CA ASP A 53 -6.00 -7.09 -1.84
C ASP A 53 -7.27 -6.26 -2.15
N PHE A 54 -7.09 -5.01 -2.53
CA PHE A 54 -8.20 -4.16 -2.96
C PHE A 54 -7.89 -3.43 -4.26
N VAL A 55 -8.94 -3.03 -4.97
CA VAL A 55 -8.88 -2.16 -6.14
C VAL A 55 -9.81 -0.99 -5.93
N LYS A 56 -9.29 0.22 -6.14
CA LYS A 56 -10.10 1.42 -6.15
C LYS A 56 -11.09 1.37 -7.31
N ASN A 57 -12.38 1.52 -7.01
CA ASN A 57 -13.40 1.64 -8.02
C ASN A 57 -13.27 3.02 -8.70
N GLN A 58 -12.49 3.09 -9.76
CA GLN A 58 -12.57 4.19 -10.70
C GLN A 58 -13.76 3.84 -11.58
N MET A 59 -14.85 4.63 -11.52
CA MET A 59 -15.96 4.51 -12.44
C MET A 59 -15.40 4.47 -13.86
N VAL A 60 -15.28 3.26 -14.41
CA VAL A 60 -15.02 3.08 -15.83
C VAL A 60 -16.35 3.35 -16.50
N PRO A 61 -16.46 4.36 -17.40
CA PRO A 61 -17.68 4.54 -18.15
C PRO A 61 -18.03 3.22 -18.86
N LEU A 62 -19.28 2.80 -18.76
CA LEU A 62 -19.81 1.53 -19.31
C LEU A 62 -19.83 1.53 -20.85
N ALA A 63 -19.12 2.41 -21.50
CA ALA A 63 -18.99 2.50 -22.95
C ALA A 63 -17.87 1.56 -23.44
N GLY A 64 -18.26 0.32 -23.69
CA GLY A 64 -17.43 -0.69 -24.33
C GLY A 64 -16.76 -1.69 -23.39
N VAL A 65 -17.19 -2.93 -23.47
CA VAL A 65 -16.75 -4.11 -22.70
C VAL A 65 -15.29 -4.53 -23.01
N SER A 66 -14.39 -3.62 -23.33
CA SER A 66 -13.02 -4.01 -23.73
C SER A 66 -11.94 -3.78 -22.67
N GLY A 67 -12.28 -3.66 -21.38
CA GLY A 67 -11.23 -3.45 -20.40
C GLY A 67 -11.60 -3.75 -18.96
N ILE A 68 -11.59 -5.01 -18.56
CA ILE A 68 -11.30 -5.32 -17.16
C ILE A 68 -10.02 -4.54 -16.83
N PRO A 69 -10.02 -3.62 -15.83
CA PRO A 69 -8.82 -2.86 -15.51
C PRO A 69 -7.63 -3.81 -15.35
N LYS A 70 -6.53 -3.57 -16.06
CA LYS A 70 -5.33 -4.44 -16.02
C LYS A 70 -4.91 -4.77 -14.59
N LYS A 71 -5.15 -3.86 -13.65
CA LYS A 71 -4.90 -4.05 -12.22
C LYS A 71 -5.75 -5.15 -11.59
N VAL A 72 -7.03 -5.28 -11.96
CA VAL A 72 -7.92 -6.36 -11.47
C VAL A 72 -7.44 -7.69 -12.01
N LEU A 73 -7.17 -7.74 -13.32
CA LEU A 73 -6.69 -8.95 -13.97
C LEU A 73 -5.38 -9.45 -13.32
N LEU A 74 -4.40 -8.57 -13.17
CA LEU A 74 -3.12 -8.91 -12.54
C LEU A 74 -3.32 -9.48 -11.12
N ARG A 75 -4.11 -8.79 -10.29
CA ARG A 75 -4.40 -9.26 -8.92
C ARG A 75 -5.14 -10.60 -8.90
N THR A 76 -6.02 -10.83 -9.88
CA THR A 76 -6.71 -12.11 -10.04
C THR A 76 -5.72 -13.24 -10.28
N TYR A 77 -4.78 -13.08 -11.22
CA TYR A 77 -3.76 -14.09 -11.49
C TYR A 77 -2.88 -14.35 -10.26
N MET A 78 -2.45 -13.28 -9.57
CA MET A 78 -1.65 -13.41 -8.35
C MET A 78 -2.42 -14.11 -7.22
N ALA A 79 -3.68 -13.75 -6.99
CA ALA A 79 -4.51 -14.34 -5.95
C ALA A 79 -4.79 -15.82 -6.19
N CYS A 80 -4.97 -16.21 -7.47
CA CYS A 80 -5.23 -17.59 -7.88
C CYS A 80 -3.93 -18.39 -8.13
N LYS A 81 -2.75 -17.78 -7.96
CA LYS A 81 -1.44 -18.40 -8.25
C LYS A 81 -1.36 -18.94 -9.69
N LEU A 82 -1.98 -18.25 -10.63
CA LEU A 82 -1.97 -18.62 -12.05
C LEU A 82 -0.80 -17.93 -12.77
N PRO A 83 -0.20 -18.57 -13.80
CA PRO A 83 0.81 -17.93 -14.64
C PRO A 83 0.19 -16.75 -15.41
N LEU A 84 0.91 -15.65 -15.49
CA LEU A 84 0.45 -14.48 -16.24
C LEU A 84 0.43 -14.75 -17.74
N PRO A 85 -0.61 -14.32 -18.47
CA PRO A 85 -0.60 -14.36 -19.91
C PRO A 85 0.55 -13.52 -20.48
N LYS A 86 1.27 -14.03 -21.48
CA LYS A 86 2.44 -13.36 -22.09
C LYS A 86 2.17 -11.92 -22.51
N LYS A 87 0.97 -11.60 -23.02
CA LYS A 87 0.57 -10.22 -23.35
C LYS A 87 0.50 -9.28 -22.14
N VAL A 88 0.09 -9.80 -20.99
CA VAL A 88 0.03 -9.02 -19.73
C VAL A 88 1.42 -8.82 -19.17
N GLU A 89 2.26 -9.84 -19.21
CA GLU A 89 3.66 -9.78 -18.82
C GLU A 89 4.45 -8.74 -19.63
N GLN A 90 4.32 -8.76 -20.95
CA GLN A 90 4.94 -7.77 -21.85
C GLN A 90 4.49 -6.34 -21.54
N SER A 91 3.16 -6.15 -21.34
CA SER A 91 2.64 -4.81 -21.03
C SER A 91 3.08 -4.27 -19.67
N ILE A 92 3.35 -5.13 -18.70
CA ILE A 92 3.91 -4.74 -17.39
C ILE A 92 5.39 -4.37 -17.56
N LEU A 93 6.15 -5.15 -18.31
CA LEU A 93 7.55 -4.90 -18.57
C LEU A 93 7.75 -3.56 -19.32
N GLU A 94 6.95 -3.28 -20.33
CA GLU A 94 6.96 -2.01 -21.06
C GLU A 94 6.66 -0.82 -20.15
N GLN A 95 5.67 -0.93 -19.26
CA GLN A 95 5.37 0.12 -18.28
C GLN A 95 6.51 0.33 -17.29
N GLN A 96 7.17 -0.73 -16.83
CA GLN A 96 8.34 -0.61 -15.95
C GLN A 96 9.51 0.07 -16.63
N LEU A 97 9.76 -0.24 -17.90
CA LEU A 97 10.81 0.41 -18.70
C LEU A 97 10.52 1.90 -18.94
N GLN A 98 9.27 2.27 -19.19
CA GLN A 98 8.86 3.67 -19.33
C GLN A 98 9.00 4.46 -18.03
N VAL A 99 8.66 3.88 -16.90
CA VAL A 99 8.84 4.51 -15.57
C VAL A 99 10.34 4.70 -15.27
N GLN A 100 11.19 3.74 -15.60
CA GLN A 100 12.64 3.86 -15.41
C GLN A 100 13.29 4.92 -16.35
N SER A 101 12.78 5.08 -17.56
CA SER A 101 13.27 6.13 -18.47
C SER A 101 12.84 7.54 -18.03
N GLN A 102 11.65 7.67 -17.42
CA GLN A 102 11.19 8.94 -16.86
C GLN A 102 11.93 9.31 -15.56
N SER A 103 12.26 8.33 -14.69
CA SER A 103 13.03 8.59 -13.47
C SER A 103 14.43 9.11 -13.76
N LYS A 104 15.11 8.61 -14.79
CA LYS A 104 16.43 9.13 -15.18
C LYS A 104 16.39 10.59 -15.65
N ASN A 105 15.29 11.02 -16.27
CA ASN A 105 15.12 12.42 -16.68
C ASN A 105 14.77 13.34 -15.50
N VAL A 106 14.16 12.82 -14.44
CA VAL A 106 13.82 13.58 -13.23
C VAL A 106 15.05 13.76 -12.33
N GLU A 107 15.91 12.75 -12.21
CA GLU A 107 17.15 12.85 -11.42
C GLU A 107 18.07 13.94 -11.97
N SER A 108 18.21 14.04 -13.29
CA SER A 108 19.04 15.08 -13.92
C SER A 108 18.51 16.51 -13.75
N GLN A 109 17.21 16.69 -13.52
CA GLN A 109 16.59 18.00 -13.26
C GLN A 109 16.55 18.33 -11.76
N THR A 110 16.45 17.32 -10.88
CA THR A 110 16.42 17.51 -9.43
C THR A 110 17.78 17.88 -8.88
N GLU A 111 18.88 17.31 -9.42
CA GLU A 111 20.23 17.71 -9.02
C GLU A 111 20.55 19.18 -9.34
N LYS A 112 20.02 19.74 -10.44
CA LYS A 112 20.18 21.16 -10.80
C LYS A 112 19.36 22.12 -9.93
N LYS A 113 18.22 21.68 -9.39
CA LYS A 113 17.39 22.48 -8.48
C LYS A 113 17.88 22.43 -7.03
N VAL A 114 18.38 21.28 -6.57
CA VAL A 114 18.89 21.11 -5.20
C VAL A 114 20.16 21.93 -4.94
N LYS A 115 21.00 22.16 -5.96
CA LYS A 115 22.20 23.01 -5.83
C LYS A 115 21.89 24.50 -5.62
N LYS A 116 20.68 24.98 -5.89
CA LYS A 116 20.31 26.41 -5.74
C LYS A 116 19.60 26.76 -4.43
N THR A 117 19.10 25.77 -3.66
CA THR A 117 18.34 25.99 -2.42
C THR A 117 19.02 25.48 -1.14
N ALA A 118 20.18 24.84 -1.24
CA ALA A 118 20.89 24.25 -0.11
C ALA A 118 21.73 25.26 0.67
N LYS A 119 21.08 26.26 1.31
CA LYS A 119 21.69 27.09 2.39
C LYS A 119 20.85 27.11 3.66
N LYS A 120 19.98 26.12 3.92
CA LYS A 120 19.48 25.87 5.27
C LYS A 120 20.41 24.87 5.96
N LYS A 121 21.07 25.32 7.03
CA LYS A 121 21.91 24.49 7.89
C LYS A 121 21.11 23.27 8.35
N VAL A 122 21.46 22.09 7.84
CA VAL A 122 21.03 20.82 8.41
C VAL A 122 21.62 20.76 9.82
N PRO A 123 20.82 20.56 10.88
CA PRO A 123 21.37 20.36 12.22
C PRO A 123 22.31 19.15 12.15
N LYS A 124 23.56 19.32 12.58
CA LYS A 124 24.48 18.20 12.77
C LYS A 124 23.94 17.37 13.94
N SER A 125 23.02 16.45 13.67
CA SER A 125 22.66 15.41 14.62
C SER A 125 23.84 14.47 14.74
N GLY A 126 24.20 14.13 15.98
CA GLY A 126 25.37 13.35 16.32
C GLY A 126 25.47 12.05 15.52
N ARG A 127 26.69 11.62 15.23
CA ARG A 127 27.05 10.32 14.70
C ARG A 127 26.62 9.21 15.68
N GLY A 128 25.35 8.91 15.71
CA GLY A 128 24.90 7.61 16.19
C GLY A 128 25.13 6.61 15.06
N SER A 129 25.78 5.52 15.31
CA SER A 129 25.86 4.36 14.44
C SER A 129 24.48 3.69 14.30
N GLY A 130 23.51 4.42 13.78
CA GLY A 130 22.12 4.00 13.70
C GLY A 130 21.77 3.54 12.29
N GLY A 131 21.57 2.26 12.10
CA GLY A 131 20.95 1.73 10.89
C GLY A 131 19.49 2.20 10.75
N LEU A 132 18.90 1.93 9.60
CA LEU A 132 17.50 2.17 9.26
C LEU A 132 16.94 0.86 8.71
N ALA A 133 15.79 0.43 9.23
CA ALA A 133 15.03 -0.68 8.66
C ALA A 133 14.01 -0.10 7.67
N VAL A 134 13.98 -0.64 6.44
CA VAL A 134 13.03 -0.23 5.41
C VAL A 134 12.27 -1.43 4.90
N ILE A 135 10.95 -1.34 4.88
CA ILE A 135 10.07 -2.33 4.27
C ILE A 135 9.39 -1.68 3.06
N ALA A 136 9.61 -2.21 1.87
CA ALA A 136 8.93 -1.79 0.66
C ALA A 136 7.95 -2.88 0.21
N SER A 137 6.71 -2.49 -0.08
CA SER A 137 5.66 -3.44 -0.46
C SER A 137 4.65 -2.84 -1.45
N SER A 138 3.92 -3.73 -2.13
CA SER A 138 2.91 -3.38 -3.12
C SER A 138 1.68 -4.28 -2.97
N THR A 139 1.30 -5.03 -4.01
CA THR A 139 0.16 -5.96 -4.00
C THR A 139 0.29 -6.99 -2.87
N GLY A 140 -0.75 -7.15 -2.06
CA GLY A 140 -0.74 -7.99 -0.86
C GLY A 140 0.06 -7.42 0.32
N GLY A 141 0.77 -6.30 0.12
CA GLY A 141 1.57 -5.62 1.14
C GLY A 141 0.76 -5.24 2.39
N PRO A 142 -0.39 -4.59 2.27
CA PRO A 142 -1.17 -4.18 3.44
C PRO A 142 -1.56 -5.33 4.36
N ARG A 143 -1.90 -6.48 3.80
CA ARG A 143 -2.17 -7.70 4.57
C ARG A 143 -0.90 -8.26 5.22
N ALA A 144 0.19 -8.34 4.46
CA ALA A 144 1.47 -8.84 4.97
C ALA A 144 2.01 -7.94 6.10
N LEU A 145 1.90 -6.61 5.97
CA LEU A 145 2.32 -5.66 7.00
C LEU A 145 1.55 -5.84 8.31
N GLN A 146 0.23 -6.06 8.25
CA GLN A 146 -0.59 -6.37 9.43
C GLN A 146 -0.20 -7.71 10.09
N SER A 147 0.40 -8.63 9.35
CA SER A 147 0.91 -9.89 9.89
C SER A 147 2.34 -9.80 10.40
N VAL A 148 3.14 -8.83 9.98
CA VAL A 148 4.58 -8.73 10.29
C VAL A 148 4.87 -7.67 11.34
N ILE A 149 4.30 -6.46 11.20
CA ILE A 149 4.61 -5.32 12.08
C ILE A 149 4.31 -5.58 13.56
N PRO A 150 3.23 -6.31 13.95
CA PRO A 150 2.95 -6.61 15.37
C PRO A 150 4.04 -7.45 16.07
N TYR A 151 4.87 -8.15 15.33
CA TYR A 151 5.96 -8.96 15.91
C TYR A 151 7.23 -8.15 16.23
N PHE A 152 7.32 -6.90 15.81
CA PHE A 152 8.44 -6.05 16.22
C PHE A 152 8.29 -5.68 17.70
N PRO A 153 9.35 -5.83 18.51
CA PRO A 153 9.32 -5.44 19.91
C PRO A 153 9.30 -3.91 20.05
N LYS A 154 8.77 -3.41 21.17
CA LYS A 154 8.67 -1.97 21.47
C LYS A 154 10.04 -1.27 21.46
N ASP A 155 11.07 -1.96 21.88
CA ASP A 155 12.47 -1.51 21.95
C ASP A 155 13.27 -1.87 20.68
N PHE A 156 12.59 -2.07 19.55
CA PHE A 156 13.25 -2.37 18.29
C PHE A 156 14.37 -1.35 18.02
N PRO A 157 15.62 -1.81 17.80
CA PRO A 157 16.80 -0.94 17.89
C PRO A 157 16.96 0.04 16.74
N LEU A 158 16.17 -0.09 15.68
CA LEU A 158 16.24 0.75 14.48
C LEU A 158 14.92 1.50 14.27
N PRO A 159 14.96 2.72 13.70
CA PRO A 159 13.76 3.31 13.11
C PRO A 159 13.27 2.43 11.96
N LEU A 160 11.95 2.30 11.83
CA LEU A 160 11.32 1.55 10.75
C LEU A 160 10.64 2.52 9.77
N VAL A 161 10.94 2.40 8.49
CA VAL A 161 10.25 3.12 7.41
C VAL A 161 9.51 2.11 6.54
N VAL A 162 8.23 2.34 6.32
CA VAL A 162 7.40 1.50 5.47
C VAL A 162 7.00 2.27 4.22
N VAL A 163 7.31 1.73 3.06
CA VAL A 163 6.91 2.26 1.75
C VAL A 163 5.93 1.29 1.11
N GLN A 164 4.68 1.71 0.98
CA GLN A 164 3.61 0.91 0.39
C GLN A 164 3.02 1.62 -0.82
N HIS A 165 3.00 0.93 -1.95
CA HIS A 165 2.32 1.43 -3.14
C HIS A 165 0.80 1.32 -2.98
N MET A 166 0.16 2.41 -2.57
CA MET A 166 -1.30 2.47 -2.42
C MET A 166 -1.80 3.92 -2.60
N PRO A 167 -3.11 4.11 -2.88
CA PRO A 167 -3.68 5.44 -3.07
C PRO A 167 -3.53 6.33 -1.82
N ALA A 168 -3.43 7.64 -2.06
CA ALA A 168 -3.45 8.63 -0.98
C ALA A 168 -4.72 8.48 -0.12
N GLY A 169 -4.59 8.70 1.18
CA GLY A 169 -5.66 8.54 2.17
C GLY A 169 -5.75 7.14 2.77
N PHE A 170 -5.40 6.09 2.03
CA PHE A 170 -5.36 4.73 2.56
C PHE A 170 -4.13 4.47 3.44
N THR A 171 -3.03 5.18 3.20
CA THR A 171 -1.80 5.07 3.99
C THR A 171 -2.01 5.53 5.42
N LYS A 172 -2.81 6.59 5.63
CA LYS A 172 -3.17 7.08 6.96
C LYS A 172 -3.98 6.04 7.74
N SER A 173 -5.03 5.47 7.14
CA SER A 173 -5.87 4.44 7.76
C SER A 173 -5.05 3.17 8.06
N LEU A 174 -4.15 2.76 7.15
CA LEU A 174 -3.30 1.61 7.40
C LEU A 174 -2.28 1.88 8.51
N ALA A 175 -1.67 3.07 8.57
CA ALA A 175 -0.76 3.45 9.64
C ALA A 175 -1.48 3.46 10.99
N ALA A 176 -2.69 4.03 11.08
CA ALA A 176 -3.52 4.01 12.29
C ALA A 176 -3.82 2.56 12.73
N ARG A 177 -4.21 1.71 11.79
CA ARG A 177 -4.46 0.29 12.08
C ARG A 177 -3.22 -0.44 12.56
N LEU A 178 -2.06 -0.21 11.94
CA LEU A 178 -0.79 -0.82 12.38
C LEU A 178 -0.39 -0.33 13.76
N ASN A 179 -0.66 0.94 14.07
CA ASN A 179 -0.43 1.49 15.43
C ASN A 179 -1.27 0.79 16.49
N GLU A 180 -2.53 0.47 16.20
CA GLU A 180 -3.42 -0.24 17.13
C GLU A 180 -2.96 -1.67 17.44
N ILE A 181 -2.42 -2.39 16.44
CA ILE A 181 -2.13 -3.81 16.56
C ILE A 181 -0.66 -4.13 16.85
N SER A 182 0.22 -3.12 16.89
CA SER A 182 1.67 -3.30 17.08
C SER A 182 2.17 -2.70 18.40
N ASN A 183 3.38 -3.08 18.78
CA ASN A 183 4.05 -2.49 19.94
C ASN A 183 4.85 -1.23 19.58
N LEU A 184 4.98 -0.92 18.28
CA LEU A 184 5.67 0.27 17.77
C LEU A 184 4.69 1.44 17.70
N ASP A 185 5.19 2.66 17.86
CA ASP A 185 4.43 3.87 17.55
C ASP A 185 4.45 4.09 16.02
N VAL A 186 3.35 3.75 15.34
CA VAL A 186 3.23 3.82 13.88
C VAL A 186 2.37 4.99 13.46
N LYS A 187 2.86 5.81 12.55
CA LYS A 187 2.09 6.92 11.96
C LYS A 187 2.42 7.12 10.48
N GLU A 188 1.55 7.80 9.76
CA GLU A 188 1.89 8.32 8.44
C GLU A 188 2.95 9.41 8.59
N ALA A 189 3.96 9.38 7.72
CA ALA A 189 5.07 10.33 7.76
C ALA A 189 4.62 11.72 7.31
N GLU A 190 5.04 12.73 8.06
CA GLU A 190 4.82 14.15 7.78
C GLU A 190 6.15 14.88 7.60
N ASP A 191 6.12 16.04 6.97
CA ASP A 191 7.33 16.85 6.80
C ASP A 191 7.87 17.32 8.14
N GLY A 192 9.15 17.08 8.40
CA GLY A 192 9.82 17.40 9.68
C GLY A 192 9.85 16.24 10.67
N ASP A 193 9.26 15.09 10.39
CA ASP A 193 9.36 13.93 11.27
C ASP A 193 10.79 13.43 11.43
N CYS A 194 11.16 13.10 12.66
CA CYS A 194 12.46 12.53 12.98
C CYS A 194 12.36 11.01 13.13
N LEU A 195 13.28 10.29 12.49
CA LEU A 195 13.42 8.85 12.64
C LEU A 195 13.94 8.51 14.05
N LYS A 196 13.17 7.74 14.82
CA LYS A 196 13.48 7.32 16.18
C LYS A 196 13.39 5.79 16.31
N LYS A 197 14.15 5.22 17.23
CA LYS A 197 14.02 3.81 17.60
C LYS A 197 12.62 3.53 18.17
N GLY A 198 12.05 2.38 17.89
CA GLY A 198 10.71 2.01 18.36
C GLY A 198 9.57 2.72 17.62
N THR A 199 9.87 3.51 16.59
CA THR A 199 8.85 4.18 15.76
C THR A 199 8.81 3.62 14.36
N GLY A 200 7.60 3.50 13.81
CA GLY A 200 7.33 3.15 12.42
C GLY A 200 6.78 4.36 11.66
N LEU A 201 7.51 4.86 10.66
CA LEU A 201 7.01 5.90 9.76
C LEU A 201 6.52 5.28 8.46
N TYR A 202 5.26 5.55 8.15
CA TYR A 202 4.60 5.10 6.94
C TYR A 202 4.64 6.20 5.89
N CYS A 203 5.32 5.98 4.76
CA CYS A 203 5.38 6.99 3.71
C CYS A 203 4.00 7.28 3.14
N ALA A 204 3.62 8.55 3.09
CA ALA A 204 2.36 9.00 2.53
C ALA A 204 2.21 8.53 1.07
N GLY A 205 1.05 7.96 0.75
CA GLY A 205 0.72 7.55 -0.61
C GLY A 205 0.67 8.75 -1.53
N ARG A 206 1.60 8.85 -2.48
CA ARG A 206 1.48 9.81 -3.58
C ARG A 206 0.64 9.18 -4.69
N GLN A 207 -0.28 9.94 -5.25
CA GLN A 207 -0.89 9.56 -6.52
C GLN A 207 0.25 9.51 -7.55
N ALA A 208 0.47 8.33 -8.13
CA ALA A 208 1.19 8.27 -9.38
C ALA A 208 0.32 8.99 -10.42
N VAL A 209 0.78 10.16 -10.83
CA VAL A 209 0.20 10.90 -11.95
C VAL A 209 0.51 10.13 -13.23
#